data_0f07123f4e49e7dc1ff18b4304abd2b5
#
_entry.id   0f07123f4e49e7dc1ff18b4304abd2b5
#
_cell.length_a   1.000
_cell.length_b   1.000
_cell.length_c   1.000
_cell.angle_alpha   90.00
_cell.angle_beta   90.00
_cell.angle_gamma   90.00
#
_symmetry.space_group_name_H-M   'P 1'
#
loop_
_entity.id
_entity.type
_entity.pdbx_description
1 polymer ?
#
loop_
_entity_poly.entity_id
_entity_poly.type
_entity_poly.pdbx_seq_one_letter_code
_entity_poly.pdbx_strand_id
1 'polypeptide(L)'
;GHYFNMKMAGGQMPENIKDPTPEEYIPLLEETHCIKRWDAAPELPGAMQFGKYITSKGVLAAVGHTQAEFEDIYTAFQVGYTHATHFYNAMPGFHKRREYKYEGTVESIYLMDDMTVEVVADGIHVPPTILRLVHKIKGVEKTALITDALACAASDSKEAFDPRVIIEDGVCKLADRSALAGSIATMDRLIRTMVQKAEIPLEDAVRMASETPARIMGVLDRKGTLEKGKDADIIALDRDLNVRAVWAMGKLVEGTNKLF
;
A
#
# COMPACT_ATOMS: atom_id res chain seq x y z
N GLY A 1 -3.68 9.29 -6.76
CA GLY A 1 -3.73 10.58 -6.12
C GLY A 1 -2.59 11.48 -6.52
N HIS A 2 -2.73 12.74 -6.25
CA HIS A 2 -1.70 13.76 -6.47
C HIS A 2 -1.76 14.86 -5.38
N TYR A 3 -2.61 14.63 -4.38
CA TYR A 3 -2.73 15.50 -3.20
C TYR A 3 -1.65 15.12 -2.18
N PHE A 4 -0.39 15.34 -2.57
CA PHE A 4 0.79 14.89 -1.85
C PHE A 4 1.67 16.05 -1.42
N ASN A 5 2.45 15.86 -0.36
CA ASN A 5 3.47 16.82 0.02
C ASN A 5 4.64 16.77 -0.97
N MET A 6 4.98 17.91 -1.56
CA MET A 6 6.05 18.02 -2.56
C MET A 6 7.39 17.46 -2.07
N LYS A 7 7.70 17.58 -0.77
CA LYS A 7 8.95 17.06 -0.20
C LYS A 7 8.94 15.52 -0.09
N MET A 8 7.76 14.91 -0.21
CA MET A 8 7.55 13.47 -0.16
C MET A 8 7.06 12.93 -1.51
N ALA A 9 7.40 13.61 -2.61
CA ALA A 9 6.98 13.24 -3.97
C ALA A 9 7.38 11.80 -4.34
N GLY A 10 8.57 11.32 -3.90
CA GLY A 10 9.05 10.01 -4.32
C GLY A 10 9.11 9.89 -5.84
N GLY A 11 8.54 8.84 -6.41
CA GLY A 11 8.45 8.61 -7.86
C GLY A 11 7.37 9.43 -8.59
N GLN A 12 6.55 10.21 -7.88
CA GLN A 12 5.49 11.01 -8.49
C GLN A 12 6.06 12.13 -9.38
N MET A 13 5.26 12.60 -10.34
CA MET A 13 5.60 13.75 -11.18
C MET A 13 5.32 15.03 -10.39
N PRO A 14 6.35 15.86 -10.09
CA PRO A 14 6.17 17.06 -9.29
C PRO A 14 5.12 18.03 -9.84
N GLU A 15 5.03 18.16 -11.16
CA GLU A 15 4.06 19.02 -11.85
C GLU A 15 2.59 18.60 -11.64
N ASN A 16 2.36 17.37 -11.20
CA ASN A 16 1.02 16.85 -10.91
C ASN A 16 0.65 16.93 -9.43
N ILE A 17 1.62 17.28 -8.56
CA ILE A 17 1.37 17.38 -7.11
C ILE A 17 0.70 18.72 -6.81
N LYS A 18 -0.38 18.68 -6.04
CA LYS A 18 -1.16 19.86 -5.66
C LYS A 18 -1.97 19.64 -4.40
N ASP A 19 -2.53 20.71 -3.87
CA ASP A 19 -3.47 20.66 -2.77
C ASP A 19 -4.86 20.20 -3.27
N PRO A 20 -5.65 19.47 -2.44
CA PRO A 20 -7.01 19.08 -2.79
C PRO A 20 -7.96 20.29 -2.84
N THR A 21 -8.70 20.44 -3.94
CA THR A 21 -9.71 21.48 -4.10
C THR A 21 -11.09 20.88 -4.40
N PRO A 22 -12.19 21.41 -3.79
CA PRO A 22 -13.55 20.91 -4.02
C PRO A 22 -13.95 20.90 -5.50
N GLU A 23 -13.51 21.90 -6.25
CA GLU A 23 -13.78 22.06 -7.68
C GLU A 23 -13.23 20.92 -8.52
N GLU A 24 -12.21 20.21 -8.00
CA GLU A 24 -11.61 19.06 -8.68
C GLU A 24 -12.19 17.73 -8.21
N TYR A 25 -12.15 17.45 -6.89
CA TYR A 25 -12.49 16.11 -6.42
C TYR A 25 -14.01 15.85 -6.36
N ILE A 26 -14.86 16.89 -6.21
CA ILE A 26 -16.31 16.70 -6.16
C ILE A 26 -16.84 16.19 -7.51
N PRO A 27 -16.58 16.86 -8.65
CA PRO A 27 -17.06 16.37 -9.95
C PRO A 27 -16.59 14.94 -10.26
N LEU A 28 -15.31 14.63 -9.96
CA LEU A 28 -14.77 13.29 -10.20
C LEU A 28 -15.55 12.21 -9.45
N LEU A 29 -15.96 12.46 -8.20
CA LEU A 29 -16.73 11.51 -7.40
C LEU A 29 -18.21 11.46 -7.74
N GLU A 30 -18.74 12.52 -8.32
CA GLU A 30 -20.14 12.56 -8.81
C GLU A 30 -20.30 11.88 -10.17
N GLU A 31 -19.26 11.92 -11.01
CA GLU A 31 -19.26 11.28 -12.33
C GLU A 31 -19.04 9.76 -12.27
N THR A 32 -18.39 9.24 -11.21
CA THR A 32 -18.08 7.82 -11.12
C THR A 32 -18.19 7.24 -9.71
N HIS A 33 -18.67 6.00 -9.64
CA HIS A 33 -18.66 5.20 -8.40
C HIS A 33 -17.49 4.19 -8.34
N CYS A 34 -16.53 4.29 -9.29
CA CYS A 34 -15.40 3.36 -9.39
C CYS A 34 -14.29 3.67 -8.37
N ILE A 35 -14.21 4.91 -7.89
CA ILE A 35 -13.19 5.29 -6.91
C ILE A 35 -13.58 4.72 -5.55
N LYS A 36 -12.75 3.80 -5.03
CA LYS A 36 -13.00 3.13 -3.74
C LYS A 36 -12.01 3.54 -2.66
N ARG A 37 -10.88 4.10 -3.05
CA ARG A 37 -9.85 4.62 -2.16
C ARG A 37 -9.20 5.86 -2.79
N TRP A 38 -8.82 6.81 -1.93
CA TRP A 38 -8.07 7.99 -2.37
C TRP A 38 -7.06 8.39 -1.29
N ASP A 39 -5.82 8.55 -1.70
CA ASP A 39 -4.71 8.84 -0.80
C ASP A 39 -4.40 10.34 -0.83
N ALA A 40 -4.07 10.91 0.33
CA ALA A 40 -3.63 12.30 0.44
C ALA A 40 -2.68 12.51 1.63
N ALA A 41 -1.91 13.58 1.56
CA ALA A 41 -1.13 14.10 2.67
C ALA A 41 -2.05 14.96 3.55
N PRO A 42 -2.32 14.56 4.80
CA PRO A 42 -3.35 15.21 5.61
C PRO A 42 -2.98 16.62 6.07
N GLU A 43 -1.71 16.95 6.13
CA GLU A 43 -1.21 18.29 6.51
C GLU A 43 -1.43 19.35 5.44
N LEU A 44 -1.84 18.98 4.21
CA LEU A 44 -2.05 19.94 3.14
C LEU A 44 -3.29 20.81 3.37
N PRO A 45 -3.29 22.05 2.87
CA PRO A 45 -4.48 22.88 2.85
C PRO A 45 -5.66 22.16 2.15
N GLY A 46 -6.82 22.14 2.80
CA GLY A 46 -8.02 21.47 2.26
C GLY A 46 -8.09 19.95 2.47
N ALA A 47 -7.01 19.29 2.91
CA ALA A 47 -6.97 17.83 3.04
C ALA A 47 -7.97 17.28 4.07
N MET A 48 -8.22 17.98 5.17
CA MET A 48 -9.22 17.57 6.16
C MET A 48 -10.65 17.64 5.59
N GLN A 49 -10.95 18.69 4.81
CA GLN A 49 -12.24 18.82 4.14
C GLN A 49 -12.41 17.74 3.07
N PHE A 50 -11.38 17.49 2.29
CA PHE A 50 -11.31 16.41 1.31
C PHE A 50 -11.59 15.05 1.97
N GLY A 51 -10.85 14.69 3.03
CA GLY A 51 -11.03 13.43 3.75
C GLY A 51 -12.48 13.24 4.23
N LYS A 52 -13.02 14.25 4.91
CA LYS A 52 -14.42 14.24 5.36
C LYS A 52 -15.42 14.05 4.22
N TYR A 53 -15.18 14.69 3.07
CA TYR A 53 -16.07 14.57 1.93
C TYR A 53 -16.03 13.17 1.31
N ILE A 54 -14.83 12.64 0.99
CA ILE A 54 -14.71 11.35 0.32
C ILE A 54 -15.21 10.20 1.20
N THR A 55 -14.97 10.26 2.51
CA THR A 55 -15.47 9.24 3.45
C THR A 55 -17.00 9.28 3.55
N SER A 56 -17.64 10.46 3.45
CA SER A 56 -19.10 10.57 3.38
C SER A 56 -19.69 9.92 2.12
N LYS A 57 -18.89 9.73 1.08
CA LYS A 57 -19.25 9.03 -0.17
C LYS A 57 -18.88 7.55 -0.16
N GLY A 58 -18.38 7.01 0.96
CA GLY A 58 -17.97 5.61 1.10
C GLY A 58 -16.62 5.30 0.44
N VAL A 59 -15.78 6.32 0.21
CA VAL A 59 -14.42 6.16 -0.30
C VAL A 59 -13.45 6.11 0.87
N LEU A 60 -12.56 5.12 0.89
CA LEU A 60 -11.51 4.98 1.90
C LEU A 60 -10.49 6.12 1.73
N ALA A 61 -10.36 6.96 2.76
CA ALA A 61 -9.32 7.96 2.82
C ALA A 61 -8.04 7.37 3.41
N ALA A 62 -6.93 7.49 2.69
CA ALA A 62 -5.64 6.98 3.13
C ALA A 62 -4.58 8.10 3.22
N VAL A 63 -3.69 7.94 4.20
CA VAL A 63 -2.53 8.82 4.41
C VAL A 63 -1.37 8.32 3.56
N GLY A 64 -0.73 9.19 2.78
CA GLY A 64 0.46 8.86 2.03
C GLY A 64 1.19 10.09 1.49
N HIS A 65 2.47 9.93 1.14
CA HIS A 65 3.32 11.00 0.62
C HIS A 65 3.26 12.28 1.46
N THR A 66 3.52 12.15 2.76
CA THR A 66 3.19 13.15 3.78
C THR A 66 4.38 13.44 4.68
N GLN A 67 4.39 14.61 5.27
CA GLN A 67 5.26 14.98 6.40
C GLN A 67 4.47 15.17 7.71
N ALA A 68 3.22 14.67 7.76
CA ALA A 68 2.35 14.78 8.90
C ALA A 68 3.01 14.24 10.19
N GLU A 69 2.82 14.95 11.28
CA GLU A 69 3.19 14.56 12.63
C GLU A 69 1.94 14.11 13.42
N PHE A 70 2.08 13.85 14.71
CA PHE A 70 1.00 13.24 15.49
C PHE A 70 -0.32 14.02 15.45
N GLU A 71 -0.29 15.31 15.62
CA GLU A 71 -1.51 16.16 15.63
C GLU A 71 -2.22 16.14 14.27
N ASP A 72 -1.46 16.13 13.17
CA ASP A 72 -2.01 16.02 11.82
C ASP A 72 -2.69 14.66 11.62
N ILE A 73 -2.02 13.57 12.01
CA ILE A 73 -2.55 12.21 11.89
C ILE A 73 -3.77 12.02 12.81
N TYR A 74 -3.71 12.50 14.04
CA TYR A 74 -4.83 12.42 14.95
C TYR A 74 -6.07 13.17 14.40
N THR A 75 -5.87 14.39 13.90
CA THR A 75 -6.95 15.18 13.30
C THR A 75 -7.48 14.50 12.02
N ALA A 76 -6.60 13.97 11.18
CA ALA A 76 -6.99 13.23 9.99
C ALA A 76 -7.84 12.00 10.33
N PHE A 77 -7.45 11.26 11.37
CA PHE A 77 -8.22 10.11 11.83
C PHE A 77 -9.65 10.51 12.25
N GLN A 78 -9.82 11.65 12.94
CA GLN A 78 -11.14 12.14 13.36
C GLN A 78 -12.06 12.50 12.17
N VAL A 79 -11.51 12.80 11.00
CA VAL A 79 -12.29 13.12 9.78
C VAL A 79 -12.35 11.95 8.79
N GLY A 80 -11.84 10.76 9.16
CA GLY A 80 -12.04 9.52 8.43
C GLY A 80 -10.85 8.97 7.66
N TYR A 81 -9.65 9.51 7.83
CA TYR A 81 -8.43 8.85 7.34
C TYR A 81 -8.11 7.65 8.23
N THR A 82 -8.44 6.46 7.77
CA THR A 82 -8.31 5.23 8.56
C THR A 82 -7.30 4.24 8.01
N HIS A 83 -6.56 4.64 6.98
CA HIS A 83 -5.59 3.79 6.29
C HIS A 83 -4.30 4.56 5.98
N ALA A 84 -3.18 3.84 5.88
CA ALA A 84 -1.90 4.40 5.43
C ALA A 84 -1.35 3.58 4.26
N THR A 85 -1.12 4.25 3.13
CA THR A 85 -0.58 3.65 1.91
C THR A 85 0.92 3.41 2.03
N HIS A 86 1.45 2.33 1.41
CA HIS A 86 2.86 1.91 1.37
C HIS A 86 3.68 2.38 2.60
N PHE A 87 3.17 2.02 3.77
CA PHE A 87 3.67 2.44 5.08
C PHE A 87 5.19 2.35 5.18
N TYR A 88 5.85 3.33 5.77
CA TYR A 88 7.28 3.63 5.76
C TYR A 88 7.82 4.33 4.50
N ASN A 89 7.12 4.29 3.37
CA ASN A 89 7.61 4.92 2.15
C ASN A 89 6.98 6.31 1.98
N ALA A 90 7.78 7.28 1.57
CA ALA A 90 7.38 8.67 1.40
C ALA A 90 6.66 9.26 2.64
N MET A 91 7.14 8.92 3.84
CA MET A 91 6.69 9.44 5.12
C MET A 91 7.84 9.41 6.15
N PRO A 92 7.97 10.43 7.02
CA PRO A 92 9.03 10.46 8.02
C PRO A 92 8.75 9.49 9.16
N GLY A 93 9.82 8.88 9.68
CA GLY A 93 9.85 8.28 11.00
C GLY A 93 10.46 9.22 12.03
N PHE A 94 10.73 8.68 13.23
CA PHE A 94 11.38 9.38 14.32
C PHE A 94 12.65 10.11 13.85
N HIS A 95 12.74 11.41 14.14
CA HIS A 95 13.79 12.25 13.62
C HIS A 95 14.22 13.35 14.60
N LYS A 96 15.29 14.07 14.23
CA LYS A 96 15.80 15.22 14.98
C LYS A 96 15.59 16.50 14.18
N ARG A 97 15.15 17.56 14.89
CA ARG A 97 15.23 18.95 14.45
C ARG A 97 16.09 19.71 15.45
N ARG A 98 17.30 20.09 15.04
CA ARG A 98 18.36 20.58 15.94
C ARG A 98 18.68 19.54 17.02
N GLU A 99 18.62 19.90 18.33
CA GLU A 99 18.85 19.02 19.47
C GLU A 99 17.60 18.22 19.91
N TYR A 100 16.39 18.62 19.47
CA TYR A 100 15.13 18.00 19.87
C TYR A 100 14.75 16.81 19.00
N LYS A 101 14.03 15.90 19.58
CA LYS A 101 13.51 14.69 18.92
C LYS A 101 12.01 14.84 18.68
N TYR A 102 11.57 14.35 17.55
CA TYR A 102 10.19 14.38 17.11
C TYR A 102 9.79 13.02 16.56
N GLU A 103 8.54 12.66 16.81
CA GLU A 103 7.89 11.57 16.09
C GLU A 103 7.67 11.99 14.64
N GLY A 104 7.55 10.98 13.77
CA GLY A 104 7.12 11.18 12.40
C GLY A 104 5.75 10.57 12.17
N THR A 105 5.34 10.53 10.91
CA THR A 105 4.09 9.89 10.47
C THR A 105 4.03 8.42 10.90
N VAL A 106 5.18 7.72 10.84
CA VAL A 106 5.25 6.28 11.15
C VAL A 106 4.85 6.00 12.60
N GLU A 107 5.46 6.70 13.55
CA GLU A 107 5.16 6.54 14.98
C GLU A 107 3.73 6.98 15.30
N SER A 108 3.28 8.06 14.67
CA SER A 108 1.93 8.57 14.82
C SER A 108 0.88 7.55 14.39
N ILE A 109 1.06 6.90 13.23
CA ILE A 109 0.17 5.84 12.73
C ILE A 109 0.22 4.60 13.63
N TYR A 110 1.36 4.26 14.22
CA TYR A 110 1.43 3.17 15.20
C TYR A 110 0.58 3.42 16.44
N LEU A 111 0.47 4.67 16.89
CA LEU A 111 -0.34 5.06 18.05
C LEU A 111 -1.86 5.08 17.74
N MET A 112 -2.25 5.09 16.47
CA MET A 112 -3.65 5.00 16.06
C MET A 112 -4.04 3.53 15.89
N ASP A 113 -4.51 2.88 16.95
CA ASP A 113 -4.82 1.44 16.95
C ASP A 113 -5.77 1.03 15.83
N ASP A 114 -6.76 1.88 15.50
CA ASP A 114 -7.76 1.58 14.48
C ASP A 114 -7.34 1.92 13.04
N MET A 115 -6.20 2.55 12.85
CA MET A 115 -5.65 2.73 11.51
C MET A 115 -5.06 1.43 10.98
N THR A 116 -5.44 1.07 9.76
CA THR A 116 -4.83 0.00 8.98
C THR A 116 -3.66 0.53 8.16
N VAL A 117 -2.75 -0.35 7.82
CA VAL A 117 -1.57 -0.02 6.98
C VAL A 117 -1.41 -1.03 5.85
N GLU A 118 -0.79 -0.61 4.77
CA GLU A 118 -0.30 -1.52 3.74
C GLU A 118 1.19 -1.38 3.55
N VAL A 119 1.88 -2.50 3.30
CA VAL A 119 3.34 -2.52 3.19
C VAL A 119 3.80 -3.18 1.89
N VAL A 120 4.84 -2.61 1.28
CA VAL A 120 5.56 -3.23 0.17
C VAL A 120 6.59 -4.19 0.74
N ALA A 121 6.20 -5.46 0.85
CA ALA A 121 6.98 -6.49 1.54
C ALA A 121 7.99 -7.20 0.63
N ASP A 122 8.62 -6.50 -0.29
CA ASP A 122 9.64 -7.04 -1.20
C ASP A 122 11.02 -7.25 -0.54
N GLY A 123 11.18 -6.76 0.70
CA GLY A 123 12.41 -6.80 1.48
C GLY A 123 13.44 -5.74 1.10
N ILE A 124 13.06 -4.78 0.24
CA ILE A 124 13.87 -3.65 -0.21
C ILE A 124 13.23 -2.33 0.21
N HIS A 125 11.96 -2.11 -0.14
CA HIS A 125 11.19 -0.94 0.32
C HIS A 125 11.07 -0.92 1.84
N VAL A 126 10.78 -2.08 2.44
CA VAL A 126 10.73 -2.25 3.88
C VAL A 126 11.62 -3.44 4.26
N PRO A 127 12.70 -3.23 5.04
CA PRO A 127 13.57 -4.32 5.47
C PRO A 127 12.81 -5.40 6.26
N PRO A 128 13.22 -6.68 6.17
CA PRO A 128 12.53 -7.77 6.86
C PRO A 128 12.35 -7.57 8.36
N THR A 129 13.30 -6.96 9.03
CA THR A 129 13.21 -6.63 10.48
C THR A 129 12.11 -5.60 10.76
N ILE A 130 11.91 -4.66 9.86
CA ILE A 130 10.83 -3.66 9.98
C ILE A 130 9.48 -4.31 9.63
N LEU A 131 9.41 -5.21 8.65
CA LEU A 131 8.20 -5.99 8.38
C LEU A 131 7.74 -6.78 9.61
N ARG A 132 8.70 -7.38 10.36
CA ARG A 132 8.41 -8.02 11.67
C ARG A 132 7.88 -7.02 12.70
N LEU A 133 8.44 -5.82 12.74
CA LEU A 133 7.99 -4.76 13.66
C LEU A 133 6.55 -4.33 13.34
N VAL A 134 6.22 -4.13 12.06
CA VAL A 134 4.85 -3.82 11.61
C VAL A 134 3.90 -4.93 12.03
N HIS A 135 4.22 -6.19 11.72
CA HIS A 135 3.41 -7.33 12.12
C HIS A 135 3.23 -7.41 13.64
N LYS A 136 4.28 -7.15 14.42
CA LYS A 136 4.23 -7.18 15.89
C LYS A 136 3.33 -6.10 16.49
N ILE A 137 3.31 -4.90 15.91
CA ILE A 137 2.57 -3.75 16.46
C ILE A 137 1.15 -3.70 15.90
N LYS A 138 1.00 -3.75 14.58
CA LYS A 138 -0.30 -3.64 13.91
C LYS A 138 -1.05 -4.98 13.80
N GLY A 139 -0.32 -6.08 13.77
CA GLY A 139 -0.90 -7.42 13.63
C GLY A 139 -1.45 -7.69 12.23
N VAL A 140 -1.91 -8.92 12.05
CA VAL A 140 -2.47 -9.43 10.79
C VAL A 140 -3.72 -8.66 10.35
N GLU A 141 -4.58 -8.35 11.29
CA GLU A 141 -5.89 -7.71 11.04
C GLU A 141 -5.78 -6.27 10.50
N LYS A 142 -4.67 -5.60 10.77
CA LYS A 142 -4.45 -4.19 10.45
C LYS A 142 -3.36 -3.98 9.39
N THR A 143 -2.73 -5.04 8.89
CA THR A 143 -1.64 -4.95 7.90
C THR A 143 -1.99 -5.68 6.63
N ALA A 144 -2.05 -4.97 5.50
CA ALA A 144 -2.17 -5.55 4.16
C ALA A 144 -0.82 -5.59 3.45
N LEU A 145 -0.59 -6.59 2.60
CA LEU A 145 0.54 -6.60 1.66
C LEU A 145 0.10 -5.99 0.33
N ILE A 146 0.95 -5.14 -0.22
CA ILE A 146 0.77 -4.58 -1.57
C ILE A 146 2.07 -4.68 -2.35
N THR A 147 1.96 -4.79 -3.65
CA THR A 147 3.13 -4.81 -4.53
C THR A 147 3.65 -3.42 -4.87
N ASP A 148 2.76 -2.43 -4.94
CA ASP A 148 3.09 -1.11 -5.50
C ASP A 148 3.83 -1.22 -6.84
N ALA A 149 3.39 -2.17 -7.66
CA ALA A 149 4.10 -2.62 -8.85
C ALA A 149 3.88 -1.66 -10.03
N LEU A 150 4.96 -1.31 -10.70
CA LEU A 150 4.91 -0.60 -11.98
C LEU A 150 4.45 -1.52 -13.12
N ALA A 151 4.05 -0.93 -14.23
CA ALA A 151 3.54 -1.66 -15.41
C ALA A 151 4.57 -2.66 -16.00
N CYS A 152 5.85 -2.48 -15.75
CA CYS A 152 6.92 -3.41 -16.15
C CYS A 152 7.07 -4.64 -15.23
N ALA A 153 6.37 -4.68 -14.08
CA ALA A 153 6.44 -5.82 -13.18
C ALA A 153 5.88 -7.09 -13.82
N ALA A 154 6.47 -8.24 -13.45
CA ALA A 154 6.12 -9.55 -14.00
C ALA A 154 6.21 -9.66 -15.53
N SER A 155 6.95 -8.76 -16.18
CA SER A 155 7.27 -8.83 -17.61
C SER A 155 8.72 -9.28 -17.83
N ASP A 156 9.05 -9.66 -19.07
CA ASP A 156 10.43 -9.95 -19.49
C ASP A 156 11.25 -8.67 -19.75
N SER A 157 10.63 -7.49 -19.61
CA SER A 157 11.31 -6.22 -19.82
C SER A 157 12.35 -5.99 -18.74
N LYS A 158 13.53 -5.56 -19.17
CA LYS A 158 14.61 -5.09 -18.29
C LYS A 158 14.59 -3.58 -18.08
N GLU A 159 13.65 -2.90 -18.70
CA GLU A 159 13.51 -1.45 -18.68
C GLU A 159 12.12 -1.08 -18.18
N ALA A 160 12.05 -0.02 -17.40
CA ALA A 160 10.79 0.59 -17.01
C ALA A 160 10.18 1.36 -18.20
N PHE A 161 8.86 1.46 -18.24
CA PHE A 161 8.19 2.25 -19.29
C PHE A 161 8.30 3.77 -19.07
N ASP A 162 8.59 4.20 -17.83
CA ASP A 162 8.88 5.59 -17.51
C ASP A 162 10.40 5.84 -17.66
N PRO A 163 10.85 6.76 -18.54
CA PRO A 163 12.27 7.03 -18.77
C PRO A 163 13.01 7.59 -17.54
N ARG A 164 12.28 8.07 -16.53
CA ARG A 164 12.85 8.52 -15.25
C ARG A 164 13.20 7.36 -14.32
N VAL A 165 12.76 6.15 -14.63
CA VAL A 165 12.88 4.97 -13.77
C VAL A 165 13.84 3.97 -14.36
N ILE A 166 14.73 3.44 -13.53
CA ILE A 166 15.63 2.32 -13.87
C ILE A 166 15.28 1.10 -13.00
N ILE A 167 15.48 -0.09 -13.55
CA ILE A 167 15.37 -1.36 -12.82
C ILE A 167 16.77 -1.83 -12.46
N GLU A 168 17.09 -1.85 -11.17
CA GLU A 168 18.40 -2.26 -10.66
C GLU A 168 18.23 -2.94 -9.28
N ASP A 169 19.06 -3.93 -8.97
CA ASP A 169 19.03 -4.68 -7.70
C ASP A 169 17.65 -5.30 -7.38
N GLY A 170 16.84 -5.59 -8.39
CA GLY A 170 15.52 -6.20 -8.21
C GLY A 170 14.43 -5.23 -7.74
N VAL A 171 14.63 -3.93 -7.93
CA VAL A 171 13.70 -2.87 -7.57
C VAL A 171 13.72 -1.73 -8.60
N CYS A 172 12.66 -0.94 -8.64
CA CYS A 172 12.61 0.29 -9.42
C CYS A 172 13.16 1.47 -8.61
N LYS A 173 13.98 2.31 -9.27
CA LYS A 173 14.59 3.51 -8.69
C LYS A 173 14.42 4.67 -9.67
N LEU A 174 14.35 5.89 -9.18
CA LEU A 174 14.58 7.05 -10.04
C LEU A 174 15.99 7.00 -10.61
N ALA A 175 16.15 7.41 -11.85
CA ALA A 175 17.46 7.37 -12.56
C ALA A 175 18.53 8.24 -11.87
N ASP A 176 18.12 9.29 -11.18
CA ASP A 176 18.99 10.15 -10.35
C ASP A 176 19.29 9.53 -8.96
N ARG A 177 18.72 8.37 -8.65
CA ARG A 177 18.88 7.62 -7.38
C ARG A 177 18.40 8.37 -6.14
N SER A 178 17.55 9.34 -6.28
CA SER A 178 16.98 10.12 -5.17
C SER A 178 15.92 9.34 -4.37
N ALA A 179 15.22 8.39 -5.02
CA ALA A 179 14.19 7.58 -4.38
C ALA A 179 13.97 6.23 -5.08
N LEU A 180 13.35 5.28 -4.37
CA LEU A 180 12.67 4.17 -4.99
C LEU A 180 11.40 4.68 -5.70
N ALA A 181 10.97 4.00 -6.76
CA ALA A 181 9.88 4.46 -7.62
C ALA A 181 8.94 3.30 -7.97
N GLY A 182 8.14 2.87 -7.01
CA GLY A 182 7.33 1.67 -7.13
C GLY A 182 8.17 0.39 -7.20
N SER A 183 7.56 -0.75 -7.46
CA SER A 183 8.24 -2.04 -7.43
C SER A 183 8.08 -2.85 -8.73
N ILE A 184 8.86 -3.91 -8.83
CA ILE A 184 8.66 -5.02 -9.77
C ILE A 184 8.27 -6.31 -9.05
N ALA A 185 7.92 -6.21 -7.77
CA ALA A 185 7.57 -7.37 -6.96
C ALA A 185 6.20 -7.92 -7.33
N THR A 186 6.09 -9.24 -7.33
CA THR A 186 4.83 -9.97 -7.43
C THR A 186 4.35 -10.38 -6.04
N MET A 187 3.07 -10.61 -5.84
CA MET A 187 2.51 -10.93 -4.52
C MET A 187 3.11 -12.22 -3.92
N ASP A 188 3.41 -13.22 -4.71
CA ASP A 188 4.10 -14.43 -4.26
C ASP A 188 5.52 -14.16 -3.75
N ARG A 189 6.24 -13.20 -4.36
CA ARG A 189 7.52 -12.71 -3.83
C ARG A 189 7.36 -12.05 -2.46
N LEU A 190 6.29 -11.27 -2.27
CA LEU A 190 6.01 -10.64 -0.97
C LEU A 190 5.75 -11.69 0.11
N ILE A 191 4.93 -12.69 -0.19
CA ILE A 191 4.65 -13.80 0.75
C ILE A 191 5.95 -14.55 1.08
N ARG A 192 6.79 -14.87 0.09
CA ARG A 192 8.10 -15.50 0.33
C ARG A 192 8.98 -14.65 1.23
N THR A 193 9.03 -13.35 1.01
CA THR A 193 9.82 -12.42 1.84
C THR A 193 9.30 -12.40 3.29
N MET A 194 8.00 -12.32 3.48
CA MET A 194 7.38 -12.36 4.80
C MET A 194 7.73 -13.64 5.55
N VAL A 195 7.59 -14.79 4.89
CA VAL A 195 7.82 -16.10 5.52
C VAL A 195 9.31 -16.37 5.72
N GLN A 196 10.09 -16.25 4.66
CA GLN A 196 11.50 -16.75 4.65
C GLN A 196 12.50 -15.74 5.20
N LYS A 197 12.20 -14.44 5.13
CA LYS A 197 13.14 -13.38 5.57
C LYS A 197 12.65 -12.64 6.82
N ALA A 198 11.34 -12.32 6.88
CA ALA A 198 10.75 -11.67 8.05
C ALA A 198 10.31 -12.69 9.12
N GLU A 199 10.37 -13.99 8.86
CA GLU A 199 10.01 -15.09 9.78
C GLU A 199 8.57 -14.97 10.31
N ILE A 200 7.66 -14.50 9.46
CA ILE A 200 6.22 -14.40 9.77
C ILE A 200 5.57 -15.74 9.41
N PRO A 201 4.66 -16.27 10.23
CA PRO A 201 3.90 -17.47 9.91
C PRO A 201 3.23 -17.38 8.52
N LEU A 202 3.24 -18.46 7.75
CA LEU A 202 2.65 -18.48 6.40
C LEU A 202 1.17 -18.09 6.42
N GLU A 203 0.42 -18.56 7.41
CA GLU A 203 -0.99 -18.23 7.58
C GLU A 203 -1.19 -16.71 7.69
N ASP A 204 -0.37 -16.04 8.51
CA ASP A 204 -0.43 -14.59 8.71
C ASP A 204 -0.09 -13.85 7.42
N ALA A 205 0.99 -14.27 6.73
CA ALA A 205 1.40 -13.66 5.46
C ALA A 205 0.30 -13.80 4.38
N VAL A 206 -0.37 -14.95 4.30
CA VAL A 206 -1.48 -15.18 3.37
C VAL A 206 -2.69 -14.33 3.74
N ARG A 207 -3.05 -14.24 5.02
CA ARG A 207 -4.15 -13.39 5.48
C ARG A 207 -3.88 -11.91 5.17
N MET A 208 -2.66 -11.44 5.40
CA MET A 208 -2.25 -10.07 5.05
C MET A 208 -2.28 -9.80 3.54
N ALA A 209 -2.14 -10.83 2.70
CA ALA A 209 -2.22 -10.71 1.23
C ALA A 209 -3.63 -10.89 0.65
N SER A 210 -4.60 -11.36 1.43
CA SER A 210 -5.93 -11.75 0.93
C SER A 210 -7.09 -11.26 1.80
N GLU A 211 -7.25 -11.81 2.99
CA GLU A 211 -8.37 -11.50 3.89
C GLU A 211 -8.34 -10.04 4.37
N THR A 212 -7.18 -9.58 4.84
CA THR A 212 -7.03 -8.23 5.38
C THR A 212 -7.29 -7.14 4.33
N PRO A 213 -6.69 -7.17 3.12
CA PRO A 213 -7.04 -6.19 2.09
C PRO A 213 -8.49 -6.29 1.63
N ALA A 214 -9.10 -7.48 1.59
CA ALA A 214 -10.51 -7.64 1.26
C ALA A 214 -11.41 -6.97 2.31
N ARG A 215 -11.05 -7.07 3.60
CA ARG A 215 -11.75 -6.38 4.70
C ARG A 215 -11.60 -4.87 4.61
N ILE A 216 -10.37 -4.37 4.39
CA ILE A 216 -10.08 -2.92 4.25
C ILE A 216 -10.89 -2.33 3.09
N MET A 217 -10.99 -3.04 1.97
CA MET A 217 -11.71 -2.59 0.78
C MET A 217 -13.21 -2.88 0.81
N GLY A 218 -13.73 -3.47 1.91
CA GLY A 218 -15.16 -3.74 2.07
C GLY A 218 -15.71 -4.81 1.13
N VAL A 219 -14.88 -5.79 0.70
CA VAL A 219 -15.28 -6.88 -0.22
C VAL A 219 -15.09 -8.27 0.38
N LEU A 220 -14.96 -8.36 1.71
CA LEU A 220 -14.73 -9.62 2.42
C LEU A 220 -15.91 -10.60 2.30
N ASP A 221 -17.10 -10.11 2.03
CA ASP A 221 -18.30 -10.91 1.75
C ASP A 221 -18.15 -11.79 0.50
N ARG A 222 -17.32 -11.38 -0.47
CA ARG A 222 -17.10 -12.10 -1.73
C ARG A 222 -15.70 -12.66 -1.91
N LYS A 223 -14.67 -12.05 -1.30
CA LYS A 223 -13.25 -12.31 -1.56
C LYS A 223 -12.47 -12.51 -0.28
N GLY A 224 -11.22 -12.92 -0.39
CA GLY A 224 -10.23 -12.93 0.68
C GLY A 224 -10.15 -14.19 1.50
N THR A 225 -11.17 -15.06 1.48
CA THR A 225 -11.18 -16.36 2.18
C THR A 225 -11.76 -17.46 1.31
N LEU A 226 -11.43 -18.72 1.64
CA LEU A 226 -11.97 -19.92 0.99
C LEU A 226 -13.22 -20.39 1.72
N GLU A 227 -14.35 -19.75 1.39
CA GLU A 227 -15.64 -20.06 1.98
C GLU A 227 -16.70 -20.27 0.91
N LYS A 228 -17.72 -21.11 1.23
CA LYS A 228 -18.84 -21.35 0.33
C LYS A 228 -19.61 -20.06 0.06
N GLY A 229 -19.83 -19.75 -1.21
CA GLY A 229 -20.57 -18.57 -1.66
C GLY A 229 -19.70 -17.38 -2.04
N LYS A 230 -18.40 -17.45 -1.78
CA LYS A 230 -17.43 -16.44 -2.26
C LYS A 230 -16.95 -16.73 -3.68
N ASP A 231 -16.38 -15.71 -4.30
CA ASP A 231 -15.67 -15.86 -5.57
C ASP A 231 -14.53 -16.89 -5.35
N ALA A 232 -14.43 -17.85 -6.23
CA ALA A 232 -13.40 -18.87 -6.14
C ALA A 232 -12.09 -18.34 -6.80
N ASP A 233 -11.50 -17.30 -6.21
CA ASP A 233 -10.18 -16.81 -6.55
C ASP A 233 -9.17 -17.59 -5.71
N ILE A 234 -8.49 -18.56 -6.32
CA ILE A 234 -7.67 -19.53 -5.61
C ILE A 234 -6.28 -19.57 -6.26
N ILE A 235 -5.25 -19.64 -5.43
CA ILE A 235 -3.87 -19.84 -5.87
C ILE A 235 -3.33 -21.11 -5.22
N ALA A 236 -2.77 -22.00 -6.02
CA ALA A 236 -2.01 -23.14 -5.53
C ALA A 236 -0.53 -22.80 -5.54
N LEU A 237 0.11 -22.98 -4.38
CA LEU A 237 1.54 -22.78 -4.17
C LEU A 237 2.23 -24.13 -3.92
N ASP A 238 3.49 -24.25 -4.34
CA ASP A 238 4.34 -25.35 -3.91
C ASP A 238 4.96 -25.09 -2.54
N ARG A 239 5.83 -26.02 -2.09
CA ARG A 239 6.51 -25.90 -0.80
C ARG A 239 7.48 -24.72 -0.72
N ASP A 240 7.98 -24.25 -1.86
CA ASP A 240 8.87 -23.10 -1.99
C ASP A 240 8.09 -21.80 -2.20
N LEU A 241 6.75 -21.87 -2.11
CA LEU A 241 5.80 -20.76 -2.28
C LEU A 241 5.80 -20.20 -3.70
N ASN A 242 6.11 -21.01 -4.71
CA ASN A 242 5.94 -20.62 -6.10
C ASN A 242 4.53 -20.93 -6.58
N VAL A 243 3.97 -20.06 -7.41
CA VAL A 243 2.65 -20.23 -8.00
C VAL A 243 2.65 -21.43 -8.97
N ARG A 244 1.74 -22.37 -8.75
CA ARG A 244 1.54 -23.57 -9.57
C ARG A 244 0.26 -23.54 -10.40
N ALA A 245 -0.80 -22.96 -9.84
CA ALA A 245 -2.04 -22.75 -10.55
C ALA A 245 -2.81 -21.55 -9.98
N VAL A 246 -3.59 -20.90 -10.81
CA VAL A 246 -4.44 -19.75 -10.42
C VAL A 246 -5.84 -20.01 -10.97
N TRP A 247 -6.84 -19.86 -10.14
CA TRP A 247 -8.24 -19.80 -10.54
C TRP A 247 -8.77 -18.39 -10.27
N ALA A 248 -9.46 -17.83 -11.23
CA ALA A 248 -10.18 -16.58 -11.11
C ALA A 248 -11.68 -16.84 -11.29
N MET A 249 -12.48 -16.53 -10.29
CA MET A 249 -13.92 -16.80 -10.27
C MET A 249 -14.25 -18.27 -10.64
N GLY A 250 -13.48 -19.20 -10.09
CA GLY A 250 -13.63 -20.64 -10.30
C GLY A 250 -13.10 -21.18 -11.64
N LYS A 251 -12.55 -20.33 -12.49
CA LYS A 251 -11.99 -20.75 -13.79
C LYS A 251 -10.47 -20.77 -13.73
N LEU A 252 -9.86 -21.89 -14.14
CA LEU A 252 -8.41 -22.01 -14.24
C LEU A 252 -7.89 -20.99 -15.27
N VAL A 253 -6.91 -20.19 -14.86
CA VAL A 253 -6.22 -19.25 -15.75
C VAL A 253 -5.23 -20.02 -16.61
N GLU A 254 -5.34 -19.88 -17.93
CA GLU A 254 -4.46 -20.56 -18.90
C GLU A 254 -2.98 -20.23 -18.66
N GLY A 255 -2.12 -21.22 -18.87
CA GLY A 255 -0.68 -21.09 -18.66
C GLY A 255 -0.22 -21.13 -17.21
N THR A 256 -1.15 -21.17 -16.22
CA THR A 256 -0.80 -21.24 -14.80
C THR A 256 -0.83 -22.67 -14.24
N ASN A 257 -1.34 -23.66 -14.97
CA ASN A 257 -1.39 -25.04 -14.47
C ASN A 257 -0.02 -25.72 -14.58
N LYS A 258 0.72 -25.73 -13.46
CA LYS A 258 2.04 -26.39 -13.29
C LYS A 258 1.98 -27.39 -12.12
N LEU A 259 0.82 -28.02 -11.93
CA LEU A 259 0.61 -28.96 -10.82
C LEU A 259 1.27 -30.32 -11.06
N PHE A 260 1.61 -30.64 -12.33
CA PHE A 260 2.22 -31.90 -12.75
C PHE A 260 3.47 -31.66 -13.58
#